data_9d66b9cf0a3410ee1964d1cef03d40a8
#
_entry.id   9d66b9cf0a3410ee1964d1cef03d40a8
#
_cell.length_a   1.000
_cell.length_b   1.000
_cell.length_c   1.000
_cell.angle_alpha   90.00
_cell.angle_beta   90.00
_cell.angle_gamma   90.00
#
_symmetry.space_group_name_H-M   'P 1'
#
loop_
_entity.id
_entity.type
_entity.pdbx_description
1 polymer ?
#
loop_
_entity_poly.entity_id
_entity_poly.type
_entity_poly.pdbx_seq_one_letter_code
_entity_poly.pdbx_strand_id
1 'polypeptide(L)'
;LAAVKPSAVAYTEAAPGDIAVVDLEGRQVDGPWKPSSETPMHLALYRGRPGVGAVVHTHSPFATTFACLEREIPAVHYLLAMAGGRVPCTPYVPFGTEELARSALAGIGGGKAVLLGHHGLVAVGADLEEAFAVAWAAEFAAEIAWRASCLGSPPEIPREMMEDAAA
;
A
#
# COMPACT_ATOMS: atom_id res chain seq x y z
N LEU A 1 17.97 5.52 6.77
CA LEU A 1 17.03 6.58 7.16
C LEU A 1 15.77 6.49 6.31
N ALA A 2 14.63 6.91 6.85
CA ALA A 2 13.38 7.05 6.13
C ALA A 2 12.80 8.45 6.34
N ALA A 3 12.34 9.08 5.26
CA ALA A 3 11.58 10.32 5.30
C ALA A 3 10.09 9.96 5.42
N VAL A 4 9.40 10.47 6.43
CA VAL A 4 8.01 10.11 6.73
C VAL A 4 7.18 11.38 6.87
N LYS A 5 6.05 11.41 6.17
CA LYS A 5 5.09 12.52 6.31
C LYS A 5 4.52 12.54 7.74
N PRO A 6 4.50 13.68 8.43
CA PRO A 6 3.93 13.78 9.77
C PRO A 6 2.40 13.68 9.75
N SER A 7 1.80 13.13 10.82
CA SER A 7 0.34 13.03 10.95
C SER A 7 -0.34 14.39 11.07
N ALA A 8 0.32 15.35 11.69
CA ALA A 8 -0.29 16.65 12.06
C ALA A 8 -0.40 17.66 10.89
N VAL A 9 0.20 17.36 9.72
CA VAL A 9 0.22 18.28 8.57
C VAL A 9 -0.64 17.72 7.45
N ALA A 10 -1.58 18.53 6.95
CA ALA A 10 -2.43 18.13 5.83
C ALA A 10 -1.59 17.96 4.54
N TYR A 11 -1.98 17.05 3.66
CA TYR A 11 -1.24 16.79 2.41
C TYR A 11 -1.11 18.04 1.53
N THR A 12 -2.13 18.89 1.50
CA THR A 12 -2.17 20.12 0.72
C THR A 12 -1.33 21.26 1.31
N GLU A 13 -0.90 21.11 2.56
CA GLU A 13 -0.14 22.14 3.32
C GLU A 13 1.30 21.70 3.60
N ALA A 14 1.61 20.41 3.38
CA ALA A 14 2.93 19.87 3.69
C ALA A 14 4.02 20.46 2.78
N ALA A 15 5.02 21.03 3.39
CA ALA A 15 6.23 21.49 2.73
C ALA A 15 7.40 20.49 2.97
N PRO A 16 8.45 20.49 2.14
CA PRO A 16 9.61 19.61 2.35
C PRO A 16 10.23 19.72 3.74
N GLY A 17 10.21 20.90 4.36
CA GLY A 17 10.74 21.13 5.71
C GLY A 17 9.88 20.55 6.84
N ASP A 18 8.66 20.09 6.55
CA ASP A 18 7.77 19.48 7.55
C ASP A 18 8.02 17.98 7.71
N ILE A 19 8.75 17.36 6.77
CA ILE A 19 8.95 15.92 6.73
C ILE A 19 9.83 15.48 7.91
N ALA A 20 9.35 14.49 8.67
CA ALA A 20 10.13 13.87 9.71
C ALA A 20 11.11 12.86 9.10
N VAL A 21 12.34 12.84 9.60
CA VAL A 21 13.34 11.84 9.24
C VAL A 21 13.56 10.92 10.43
N VAL A 22 13.47 9.62 10.19
CA VAL A 22 13.66 8.59 11.22
C VAL A 22 14.77 7.62 10.82
N ASP A 23 15.45 7.04 11.81
CA ASP A 23 16.29 5.88 11.57
C ASP A 23 15.45 4.60 11.39
N LEU A 24 16.08 3.49 11.02
CA LEU A 24 15.36 2.23 10.82
C LEU A 24 14.88 1.59 12.14
N GLU A 25 15.31 2.10 13.28
CA GLU A 25 14.83 1.75 14.62
C GLU A 25 13.62 2.60 15.05
N GLY A 26 13.24 3.59 14.24
CA GLY A 26 12.07 4.45 14.46
C GLY A 26 12.36 5.69 15.31
N ARG A 27 13.62 5.97 15.63
CA ARG A 27 14.00 7.18 16.35
C ARG A 27 14.02 8.36 15.37
N GLN A 28 13.33 9.43 15.71
CA GLN A 28 13.38 10.67 14.91
C GLN A 28 14.77 11.31 15.02
N VAL A 29 15.40 11.55 13.87
CA VAL A 29 16.74 12.15 13.76
C VAL A 29 16.69 13.56 13.19
N ASP A 30 15.59 13.94 12.49
CA ASP A 30 15.40 15.28 11.94
C ASP A 30 13.91 15.59 11.72
N GLY A 31 13.58 16.86 11.44
CA GLY A 31 12.23 17.35 11.19
C GLY A 31 11.51 17.90 12.42
N PRO A 32 10.64 18.92 12.25
CA PRO A 32 9.98 19.63 13.34
C PRO A 32 8.77 18.89 13.93
N TRP A 33 8.20 17.95 13.18
CA TRP A 33 6.96 17.29 13.53
C TRP A 33 7.15 15.81 13.88
N LYS A 34 6.30 15.31 14.76
CA LYS A 34 6.25 13.89 15.08
C LYS A 34 5.90 13.08 13.81
N PRO A 35 6.66 12.03 13.49
CA PRO A 35 6.36 11.16 12.33
C PRO A 35 4.98 10.51 12.48
N SER A 36 4.44 10.03 11.36
CA SER A 36 3.16 9.31 11.33
C SER A 36 3.13 8.15 12.33
N SER A 37 1.96 7.90 12.93
CA SER A 37 1.71 6.71 13.74
C SER A 37 1.90 5.39 12.97
N GLU A 38 1.84 5.45 11.63
CA GLU A 38 2.06 4.30 10.73
C GLU A 38 3.55 4.04 10.42
N THR A 39 4.47 4.83 11.00
CA THR A 39 5.92 4.65 10.83
C THR A 39 6.40 3.22 11.07
N PRO A 40 5.94 2.48 12.10
CA PRO A 40 6.34 1.07 12.30
C PRO A 40 6.10 0.20 11.08
N MET A 41 4.95 0.36 10.40
CA MET A 41 4.60 -0.38 9.18
C MET A 41 5.55 -0.04 8.02
N HIS A 42 5.80 1.25 7.78
CA HIS A 42 6.76 1.68 6.75
C HIS A 42 8.15 1.10 7.00
N LEU A 43 8.66 1.18 8.24
CA LEU A 43 9.97 0.67 8.59
C LEU A 43 10.07 -0.85 8.50
N ALA A 44 9.01 -1.59 8.82
CA ALA A 44 8.98 -3.04 8.65
C ALA A 44 9.15 -3.44 7.19
N LEU A 45 8.52 -2.72 6.25
CA LEU A 45 8.66 -2.96 4.82
C LEU A 45 10.06 -2.63 4.31
N TYR A 46 10.66 -1.50 4.72
CA TYR A 46 12.04 -1.17 4.38
C TYR A 46 13.05 -2.20 4.90
N ARG A 47 12.88 -2.67 6.13
CA ARG A 47 13.77 -3.68 6.72
C ARG A 47 13.59 -5.07 6.13
N GLY A 48 12.33 -5.44 5.86
CA GLY A 48 11.96 -6.81 5.44
C GLY A 48 12.02 -7.05 3.94
N ARG A 49 12.15 -5.99 3.12
CA ARG A 49 12.09 -6.07 1.66
C ARG A 49 13.29 -5.35 1.00
N PRO A 50 14.41 -6.05 0.77
CA PRO A 50 15.51 -5.49 -0.01
C PRO A 50 15.04 -4.97 -1.37
N GLY A 51 15.46 -3.77 -1.75
CA GLY A 51 15.05 -3.11 -3.00
C GLY A 51 13.81 -2.20 -2.86
N VAL A 52 13.10 -2.21 -1.74
CA VAL A 52 12.06 -1.20 -1.47
C VAL A 52 12.73 0.11 -1.07
N GLY A 53 12.55 1.13 -1.91
CA GLY A 53 13.01 2.51 -1.68
C GLY A 53 11.88 3.46 -1.28
N ALA A 54 10.62 3.08 -1.51
CA ALA A 54 9.47 3.87 -1.10
C ALA A 54 8.26 3.00 -0.71
N VAL A 55 7.44 3.54 0.20
CA VAL A 55 6.19 2.95 0.66
C VAL A 55 5.09 4.02 0.61
N VAL A 56 4.02 3.73 -0.10
CA VAL A 56 2.80 4.56 -0.18
C VAL A 56 1.68 3.85 0.56
N HIS A 57 1.09 4.54 1.55
CA HIS A 57 -0.09 4.08 2.26
C HIS A 57 -1.24 5.05 2.02
N THR A 58 -2.40 4.51 1.63
CA THR A 58 -3.59 5.31 1.31
C THR A 58 -4.86 4.68 1.89
N HIS A 59 -5.85 5.53 2.16
CA HIS A 59 -7.23 5.14 2.44
C HIS A 59 -8.10 5.42 1.20
N SER A 60 -7.60 5.06 0.02
CA SER A 60 -8.27 5.31 -1.24
C SER A 60 -9.60 4.53 -1.30
N PRO A 61 -10.70 5.14 -1.82
CA PRO A 61 -12.06 4.63 -1.57
C PRO A 61 -12.33 3.21 -2.06
N PHE A 62 -11.90 2.88 -3.28
CA PHE A 62 -12.24 1.58 -3.87
C PHE A 62 -11.38 0.45 -3.29
N ALA A 63 -10.09 0.64 -3.13
CA ALA A 63 -9.22 -0.33 -2.47
C ALA A 63 -9.67 -0.55 -1.01
N THR A 64 -10.00 0.52 -0.28
CA THR A 64 -10.53 0.43 1.08
C THR A 64 -11.88 -0.29 1.13
N THR A 65 -12.72 -0.18 0.09
CA THR A 65 -13.99 -0.95 0.02
C THR A 65 -13.72 -2.47 0.04
N PHE A 66 -12.74 -2.95 -0.73
CA PHE A 66 -12.32 -4.36 -0.68
C PHE A 66 -11.69 -4.72 0.67
N ALA A 67 -10.88 -3.83 1.23
CA ALA A 67 -10.30 -4.02 2.57
C ALA A 67 -11.39 -4.16 3.66
N CYS A 68 -12.48 -3.38 3.59
CA CYS A 68 -13.61 -3.49 4.52
C CYS A 68 -14.40 -4.81 4.37
N LEU A 69 -14.27 -5.49 3.24
CA LEU A 69 -14.83 -6.82 3.02
C LEU A 69 -13.84 -7.94 3.36
N GLU A 70 -12.62 -7.58 3.79
CA GLU A 70 -11.48 -8.50 3.97
C GLU A 70 -11.24 -9.39 2.74
N ARG A 71 -11.36 -8.80 1.55
CA ARG A 71 -11.22 -9.47 0.26
C ARG A 71 -10.11 -8.86 -0.57
N GLU A 72 -9.40 -9.70 -1.31
CA GLU A 72 -8.43 -9.23 -2.30
C GLU A 72 -9.12 -8.47 -3.44
N ILE A 73 -8.37 -7.60 -4.13
CA ILE A 73 -8.84 -6.98 -5.37
C ILE A 73 -8.81 -8.04 -6.48
N PRO A 74 -9.96 -8.38 -7.11
CA PRO A 74 -9.99 -9.39 -8.16
C PRO A 74 -9.29 -8.93 -9.43
N ALA A 75 -8.65 -9.86 -10.14
CA ALA A 75 -7.82 -9.59 -11.31
C ALA A 75 -8.67 -9.36 -12.58
N VAL A 76 -9.55 -8.36 -12.56
CA VAL A 76 -10.44 -8.05 -13.70
C VAL A 76 -9.85 -7.03 -14.69
N HIS A 77 -8.73 -6.40 -14.36
CA HIS A 77 -8.07 -5.41 -15.21
C HIS A 77 -6.55 -5.60 -15.20
N TYR A 78 -5.91 -5.53 -16.39
CA TYR A 78 -4.48 -5.83 -16.57
C TYR A 78 -3.53 -4.92 -15.78
N LEU A 79 -3.92 -3.68 -15.45
CA LEU A 79 -3.10 -2.78 -14.63
C LEU A 79 -2.79 -3.34 -13.24
N LEU A 80 -3.55 -4.33 -12.75
CA LEU A 80 -3.21 -5.00 -11.50
C LEU A 80 -1.86 -5.73 -11.55
N ALA A 81 -1.34 -6.01 -12.77
CA ALA A 81 0.01 -6.54 -12.98
C ALA A 81 1.09 -5.65 -12.35
N MET A 82 0.90 -4.31 -12.33
CA MET A 82 1.83 -3.38 -11.67
C MET A 82 1.97 -3.65 -10.17
N ALA A 83 0.93 -4.18 -9.54
CA ALA A 83 0.95 -4.59 -8.13
C ALA A 83 1.48 -6.02 -7.91
N GLY A 84 1.89 -6.71 -8.98
CA GLY A 84 2.33 -8.11 -8.97
C GLY A 84 1.21 -9.10 -9.30
N GLY A 85 0.15 -8.65 -9.98
CA GLY A 85 -0.97 -9.47 -10.46
C GLY A 85 -2.02 -9.82 -9.40
N ARG A 86 -1.74 -9.53 -8.13
CA ARG A 86 -2.65 -9.72 -6.99
C ARG A 86 -2.44 -8.63 -5.95
N VAL A 87 -3.54 -8.26 -5.30
CA VAL A 87 -3.49 -7.41 -4.10
C VAL A 87 -4.27 -8.13 -2.99
N PRO A 88 -3.60 -8.97 -2.20
CA PRO A 88 -4.22 -9.71 -1.11
C PRO A 88 -4.70 -8.77 0.00
N CYS A 89 -5.57 -9.27 0.88
CA CYS A 89 -6.04 -8.55 2.06
C CYS A 89 -5.62 -9.29 3.32
N THR A 90 -5.09 -8.54 4.30
CA THR A 90 -4.85 -9.08 5.65
C THR A 90 -6.10 -8.96 6.50
N PRO A 91 -6.26 -9.78 7.55
CA PRO A 91 -7.27 -9.52 8.58
C PRO A 91 -7.07 -8.16 9.25
N TYR A 92 -8.13 -7.66 9.90
CA TYR A 92 -8.05 -6.43 10.68
C TYR A 92 -7.03 -6.54 11.83
N VAL A 93 -6.18 -5.52 11.92
CA VAL A 93 -5.27 -5.30 13.05
C VAL A 93 -5.29 -3.82 13.42
N PRO A 94 -5.26 -3.44 14.71
CA PRO A 94 -5.26 -2.05 15.12
C PRO A 94 -4.11 -1.24 14.50
N PHE A 95 -4.41 -0.02 14.02
CA PHE A 95 -3.43 0.86 13.36
C PHE A 95 -2.30 1.27 14.32
N GLY A 96 -1.13 1.60 13.77
CA GLY A 96 0.03 2.09 14.51
C GLY A 96 0.73 1.05 15.39
N THR A 97 0.39 -0.25 15.25
CA THR A 97 0.97 -1.33 16.05
C THR A 97 2.06 -2.10 15.30
N GLU A 98 2.97 -2.72 16.06
CA GLU A 98 3.95 -3.65 15.51
C GLU A 98 3.29 -4.91 14.89
N GLU A 99 2.10 -5.26 15.37
CA GLU A 99 1.32 -6.35 14.81
C GLU A 99 0.84 -6.02 13.41
N LEU A 100 0.33 -4.80 13.18
CA LEU A 100 -0.04 -4.32 11.84
C LEU A 100 1.19 -4.30 10.92
N ALA A 101 2.33 -3.85 11.41
CA ALA A 101 3.58 -3.82 10.65
C ALA A 101 3.99 -5.22 10.17
N ARG A 102 3.90 -6.22 11.06
CA ARG A 102 4.16 -7.63 10.70
C ARG A 102 3.12 -8.19 9.73
N SER A 103 1.84 -7.86 9.94
CA SER A 103 0.74 -8.29 9.08
C SER A 103 0.90 -7.74 7.66
N ALA A 104 1.22 -6.45 7.51
CA ALA A 104 1.48 -5.82 6.23
C ALA A 104 2.66 -6.47 5.49
N LEU A 105 3.79 -6.68 6.19
CA LEU A 105 4.98 -7.32 5.62
C LEU A 105 4.71 -8.77 5.17
N ALA A 106 3.98 -9.54 5.99
CA ALA A 106 3.61 -10.91 5.64
C ALA A 106 2.61 -10.95 4.48
N GLY A 107 1.59 -10.07 4.52
CA GLY A 107 0.52 -10.03 3.53
C GLY A 107 0.98 -9.60 2.14
N ILE A 108 1.92 -8.66 2.05
CA ILE A 108 2.44 -8.21 0.76
C ILE A 108 3.24 -9.30 0.04
N GLY A 109 3.85 -10.23 0.79
CA GLY A 109 4.61 -11.37 0.23
C GLY A 109 5.63 -10.95 -0.82
N GLY A 110 5.59 -11.57 -1.99
CA GLY A 110 6.42 -11.22 -3.17
C GLY A 110 5.81 -10.12 -4.06
N GLY A 111 4.56 -9.68 -3.78
CA GLY A 111 3.87 -8.63 -4.55
C GLY A 111 4.36 -7.21 -4.22
N LYS A 112 3.71 -6.21 -4.82
CA LYS A 112 4.02 -4.80 -4.59
C LYS A 112 2.92 -4.06 -3.84
N ALA A 113 1.78 -4.71 -3.54
CA ALA A 113 0.69 -4.09 -2.79
C ALA A 113 -0.03 -5.11 -1.90
N VAL A 114 -0.68 -4.60 -0.84
CA VAL A 114 -1.51 -5.36 0.10
C VAL A 114 -2.61 -4.47 0.66
N LEU A 115 -3.80 -5.01 0.84
CA LEU A 115 -4.87 -4.40 1.61
C LEU A 115 -4.73 -4.74 3.09
N LEU A 116 -4.95 -3.77 3.93
CA LEU A 116 -5.07 -3.94 5.37
C LEU A 116 -6.56 -3.99 5.71
N GLY A 117 -7.03 -5.09 6.29
CA GLY A 117 -8.45 -5.28 6.62
C GLY A 117 -9.03 -4.10 7.38
N HIS A 118 -10.18 -3.57 6.94
CA HIS A 118 -10.89 -2.40 7.48
C HIS A 118 -10.04 -1.12 7.60
N HIS A 119 -8.95 -0.99 6.82
CA HIS A 119 -8.03 0.13 6.97
C HIS A 119 -7.71 0.81 5.63
N GLY A 120 -6.99 0.14 4.73
CA GLY A 120 -6.59 0.77 3.48
C GLY A 120 -5.59 -0.07 2.68
N LEU A 121 -4.86 0.61 1.78
CA LEU A 121 -3.90 0.05 0.85
C LEU A 121 -2.47 0.42 1.26
N VAL A 122 -1.56 -0.53 1.13
CA VAL A 122 -0.11 -0.30 1.16
C VAL A 122 0.49 -0.75 -0.15
N ALA A 123 1.33 0.10 -0.74
CA ALA A 123 2.08 -0.18 -1.96
C ALA A 123 3.56 0.13 -1.77
N VAL A 124 4.43 -0.62 -2.44
CA VAL A 124 5.88 -0.44 -2.39
C VAL A 124 6.47 -0.32 -3.79
N GLY A 125 7.62 0.35 -3.90
CA GLY A 125 8.40 0.49 -5.11
C GLY A 125 9.87 0.72 -4.81
N ALA A 126 10.71 0.66 -5.84
CA ALA A 126 12.12 1.03 -5.75
C ALA A 126 12.32 2.52 -5.44
N ASP A 127 11.35 3.34 -5.84
CA ASP A 127 11.27 4.78 -5.56
C ASP A 127 9.81 5.21 -5.34
N LEU A 128 9.62 6.51 -5.06
CA LEU A 128 8.29 7.06 -4.78
C LEU A 128 7.38 7.05 -6.01
N GLU A 129 7.93 7.23 -7.20
CA GLU A 129 7.18 7.22 -8.46
C GLU A 129 6.59 5.83 -8.71
N GLU A 130 7.39 4.78 -8.58
CA GLU A 130 6.92 3.39 -8.70
C GLU A 130 5.91 3.04 -7.62
N ALA A 131 6.19 3.33 -6.35
CA ALA A 131 5.26 3.03 -5.25
C ALA A 131 3.90 3.73 -5.43
N PHE A 132 3.91 4.98 -5.91
CA PHE A 132 2.69 5.73 -6.21
C PHE A 132 1.95 5.14 -7.41
N ALA A 133 2.65 4.77 -8.49
CA ALA A 133 2.05 4.14 -9.66
C ALA A 133 1.38 2.80 -9.30
N VAL A 134 2.00 1.99 -8.46
CA VAL A 134 1.41 0.75 -7.92
C VAL A 134 0.15 1.03 -7.11
N ALA A 135 0.18 2.03 -6.22
CA ALA A 135 -0.99 2.41 -5.42
C ALA A 135 -2.15 2.89 -6.31
N TRP A 136 -1.84 3.73 -7.32
CA TRP A 136 -2.83 4.20 -8.28
C TRP A 136 -3.44 3.05 -9.09
N ALA A 137 -2.60 2.12 -9.60
CA ALA A 137 -3.06 0.98 -10.39
C ALA A 137 -3.96 0.04 -9.56
N ALA A 138 -3.63 -0.18 -8.29
CA ALA A 138 -4.45 -0.97 -7.37
C ALA A 138 -5.81 -0.30 -7.12
N GLU A 139 -5.85 1.02 -6.86
CA GLU A 139 -7.09 1.77 -6.67
C GLU A 139 -7.95 1.75 -7.94
N PHE A 140 -7.34 2.00 -9.12
CA PHE A 140 -8.04 1.94 -10.40
C PHE A 140 -8.63 0.55 -10.68
N ALA A 141 -7.84 -0.52 -10.46
CA ALA A 141 -8.32 -1.89 -10.63
C ALA A 141 -9.48 -2.23 -9.68
N ALA A 142 -9.41 -1.76 -8.43
CA ALA A 142 -10.47 -1.89 -7.45
C ALA A 142 -11.76 -1.17 -7.90
N GLU A 143 -11.64 0.05 -8.43
CA GLU A 143 -12.78 0.79 -8.99
C GLU A 143 -13.43 0.03 -10.14
N ILE A 144 -12.64 -0.45 -11.10
CA ILE A 144 -13.15 -1.21 -12.24
C ILE A 144 -13.80 -2.51 -11.76
N ALA A 145 -13.20 -3.23 -10.82
CA ALA A 145 -13.75 -4.46 -10.26
C ALA A 145 -15.11 -4.21 -9.59
N TRP A 146 -15.21 -3.15 -8.78
CA TRP A 146 -16.47 -2.77 -8.14
C TRP A 146 -17.54 -2.41 -9.18
N ARG A 147 -17.22 -1.53 -10.16
CA ARG A 147 -18.15 -1.12 -11.22
C ARG A 147 -18.64 -2.30 -12.07
N ALA A 148 -17.71 -3.18 -12.46
CA ALA A 148 -18.05 -4.38 -13.24
C ALA A 148 -18.96 -5.33 -12.44
N SER A 149 -18.71 -5.49 -11.15
CA SER A 149 -19.55 -6.33 -10.26
C SER A 149 -20.96 -5.79 -10.10
N CYS A 150 -21.19 -4.49 -10.26
CA CYS A 150 -22.53 -3.90 -10.29
C CYS A 150 -23.32 -4.30 -11.56
N LEU A 151 -22.63 -4.65 -12.64
CA LEU A 151 -23.25 -5.06 -13.93
C LEU A 151 -23.38 -6.58 -14.07
N GLY A 152 -22.61 -7.35 -13.27
CA GLY A 152 -22.60 -8.80 -13.32
C GLY A 152 -21.41 -9.41 -12.61
N SER A 153 -21.06 -10.64 -12.91
CA SER A 153 -19.88 -11.32 -12.36
C SER A 153 -18.74 -11.25 -13.39
N PRO A 154 -17.80 -10.30 -13.27
CA PRO A 154 -16.72 -10.19 -14.24
C PRO A 154 -15.79 -11.40 -14.14
N PRO A 155 -15.38 -12.00 -15.28
CA PRO A 155 -14.35 -13.02 -15.28
C PRO A 155 -13.00 -12.39 -14.90
N GLU A 156 -12.19 -13.16 -14.17
CA GLU A 156 -10.81 -12.73 -13.85
C GLU A 156 -9.87 -13.11 -15.00
N ILE A 157 -8.84 -12.29 -15.20
CA ILE A 157 -7.73 -12.57 -16.11
C ILE A 157 -6.94 -13.74 -15.52
N PRO A 158 -6.64 -14.80 -16.31
CA PRO A 158 -5.83 -15.92 -15.84
C PRO A 158 -4.47 -15.45 -15.32
N ARG A 159 -4.00 -16.11 -14.25
CA ARG A 159 -2.75 -15.74 -13.56
C ARG A 159 -1.54 -15.65 -14.50
N GLU A 160 -1.41 -16.62 -15.42
CA GLU A 160 -0.32 -16.66 -16.39
C GLU A 160 -0.31 -15.40 -17.27
N MET A 161 -1.48 -14.93 -17.73
CA MET A 161 -1.60 -13.70 -18.53
C MET A 161 -1.33 -12.43 -17.71
N MET A 162 -1.57 -12.45 -16.40
CA MET A 162 -1.22 -11.33 -15.52
C MET A 162 0.28 -11.27 -15.27
N GLU A 163 0.96 -12.42 -15.17
CA GLU A 163 2.42 -12.51 -15.02
C GLU A 163 3.11 -11.99 -16.29
N ASP A 164 2.61 -12.33 -17.49
CA ASP A 164 3.11 -11.79 -18.77
C ASP A 164 2.94 -10.27 -18.88
N ALA A 165 1.85 -9.71 -18.33
CA ALA A 165 1.61 -8.27 -18.36
C ALA A 165 2.49 -7.49 -17.35
N ALA A 166 3.16 -8.18 -16.42
CA ALA A 166 4.07 -7.60 -15.44
C ALA A 166 5.54 -7.56 -15.91
N ALA A 167 5.86 -8.27 -17.01
CA ALA A 167 7.19 -8.38 -17.60
C ALA A 167 7.53 -7.18 -18.49
#